data_7b537de9833ffb9b7e403cd18a775bee
#
_entry.id   7b537de9833ffb9b7e403cd18a775bee
#
_cell.length_a   1.000
_cell.length_b   1.000
_cell.length_c   1.000
_cell.angle_alpha   90.00
_cell.angle_beta   90.00
_cell.angle_gamma   90.00
#
_symmetry.space_group_name_H-M   'P 1'
#
loop_
_entity.id
_entity.type
_entity.pdbx_description
1 polymer ?
#
loop_
_entity_poly.entity_id
_entity_poly.type
_entity_poly.pdbx_seq_one_letter_code
_entity_poly.pdbx_strand_id
1 'polypeptide(L)'
;MKFNLLFISIVIFIFLQNFFGQTFRINRPVKDNIQANGSYLYGEPNISDPNYAHLGIDYLIAYDTVFSATDGLVYFVGYNPNDTIGGYEPNGGGNYIIIQSQWAGKTYYFLYMHLKRPFVVQNQNVVKGQPIAISGNTGYSTGPHLHFEIRSGSVSYSSPRSRRNAELWCGIKGMGAIYGRIPNAPNKTRVDITPDPKPRPPYTTFSYALTYNFSDPYIGSDDVYQENYAIGDVKPGTYTITALNGLYRRVVTVLPNQVVNADQATLVEENLISENEIILSQNFPNPFNSSTVIKVFVPEKFYQPNLTIEVFDVLGQKIFESDNLQKGLNEIHFDINRLNYSLSNSILFYRLNLSSFAQVKKMIYLK
;
A
#
# COMPACT_ATOMS: atom_id res chain seq x y z
N MET A 1 -10.38 7.10 48.87
CA MET A 1 -10.70 6.05 47.86
C MET A 1 -11.32 6.65 46.59
N LYS A 2 -10.77 7.74 46.06
CA LYS A 2 -11.28 8.43 44.83
C LYS A 2 -10.20 8.60 43.75
N PHE A 3 -8.97 8.15 43.99
CA PHE A 3 -7.85 8.34 43.05
C PHE A 3 -7.68 7.23 41.99
N ASN A 4 -8.30 6.07 42.17
CA ASN A 4 -8.11 4.92 41.25
C ASN A 4 -9.06 4.90 40.05
N LEU A 5 -10.18 5.62 40.09
CA LEU A 5 -11.13 5.64 38.96
C LEU A 5 -10.65 6.52 37.78
N LEU A 6 -9.92 7.61 38.10
CA LEU A 6 -9.42 8.52 37.06
C LEU A 6 -8.28 7.90 36.25
N PHE A 7 -7.43 7.10 36.89
CA PHE A 7 -6.32 6.41 36.21
C PHE A 7 -6.80 5.27 35.30
N ILE A 8 -7.82 4.54 35.73
CA ILE A 8 -8.45 3.46 34.92
C ILE A 8 -9.15 4.06 33.70
N SER A 9 -9.84 5.19 33.85
CA SER A 9 -10.50 5.86 32.72
C SER A 9 -9.52 6.40 31.69
N ILE A 10 -8.36 6.93 32.10
CA ILE A 10 -7.32 7.43 31.19
C ILE A 10 -6.63 6.27 30.46
N VAL A 11 -6.35 5.17 31.14
CA VAL A 11 -5.72 3.98 30.54
C VAL A 11 -6.68 3.31 29.56
N ILE A 12 -7.97 3.20 29.87
CA ILE A 12 -8.99 2.66 28.96
C ILE A 12 -9.17 3.58 27.74
N PHE A 13 -9.10 4.91 27.91
CA PHE A 13 -9.20 5.85 26.81
C PHE A 13 -7.97 5.80 25.87
N ILE A 14 -6.77 5.61 26.40
CA ILE A 14 -5.53 5.44 25.64
C ILE A 14 -5.54 4.08 24.91
N PHE A 15 -6.04 3.01 25.52
CA PHE A 15 -6.18 1.71 24.88
C PHE A 15 -7.26 1.69 23.78
N LEU A 16 -8.38 2.41 23.97
CA LEU A 16 -9.42 2.53 22.96
C LEU A 16 -9.00 3.35 21.74
N GLN A 17 -8.12 4.36 21.90
CA GLN A 17 -7.59 5.12 20.75
C GLN A 17 -6.70 4.28 19.83
N ASN A 18 -6.09 3.20 20.29
CA ASN A 18 -5.29 2.30 19.47
C ASN A 18 -6.13 1.25 18.69
N PHE A 19 -7.42 1.09 19.01
CA PHE A 19 -8.34 0.19 18.31
C PHE A 19 -9.13 0.87 17.17
N PHE A 20 -9.18 2.20 17.15
CA PHE A 20 -9.84 2.93 16.06
C PHE A 20 -8.77 3.44 15.09
N GLY A 21 -8.92 3.16 13.80
CA GLY A 21 -8.08 3.70 12.74
C GLY A 21 -7.94 5.22 12.86
N GLN A 22 -6.79 5.73 12.43
CA GLN A 22 -6.56 7.18 12.44
C GLN A 22 -7.48 7.87 11.42
N THR A 23 -7.87 9.10 11.69
CA THR A 23 -8.60 9.93 10.72
C THR A 23 -7.64 10.57 9.72
N PHE A 24 -8.17 10.95 8.56
CA PHE A 24 -7.39 11.71 7.58
C PHE A 24 -6.89 13.04 8.16
N ARG A 25 -5.69 13.43 7.77
CA ARG A 25 -4.97 14.60 8.31
C ARG A 25 -5.32 15.90 7.60
N ILE A 26 -5.66 15.83 6.32
CA ILE A 26 -5.92 16.98 5.45
C ILE A 26 -7.23 16.76 4.69
N ASN A 27 -7.72 17.83 4.05
CA ASN A 27 -8.82 17.73 3.10
C ASN A 27 -8.30 17.29 1.73
N ARG A 28 -9.20 16.75 0.93
CA ARG A 28 -8.96 16.49 -0.48
C ARG A 28 -8.76 17.83 -1.21
N PRO A 29 -7.75 17.95 -2.11
CA PRO A 29 -7.50 19.21 -2.83
C PRO A 29 -8.50 19.49 -3.96
N VAL A 30 -9.46 18.58 -4.17
CA VAL A 30 -10.54 18.64 -5.16
C VAL A 30 -11.87 18.40 -4.48
N LYS A 31 -13.00 18.49 -5.20
CA LYS A 31 -14.31 18.17 -4.66
C LYS A 31 -14.37 16.74 -4.11
N ASP A 32 -15.12 16.53 -3.05
CA ASP A 32 -15.19 15.27 -2.30
C ASP A 32 -15.57 14.02 -3.11
N ASN A 33 -16.25 14.20 -4.24
CA ASN A 33 -16.67 13.09 -5.12
C ASN A 33 -15.66 12.70 -6.19
N ILE A 34 -14.53 13.41 -6.30
CA ILE A 34 -13.51 13.13 -7.30
C ILE A 34 -12.57 12.05 -6.80
N GLN A 35 -12.53 10.93 -7.50
CA GLN A 35 -11.60 9.84 -7.22
C GLN A 35 -10.22 10.13 -7.82
N ALA A 36 -9.18 9.55 -7.22
CA ALA A 36 -7.85 9.50 -7.82
C ALA A 36 -7.86 8.64 -9.10
N ASN A 37 -7.02 9.01 -10.07
CA ASN A 37 -6.82 8.22 -11.28
C ASN A 37 -6.07 6.92 -10.94
N GLY A 38 -6.70 5.79 -11.11
CA GLY A 38 -6.14 4.49 -10.78
C GLY A 38 -4.93 4.07 -11.62
N SER A 39 -4.61 4.78 -12.70
CA SER A 39 -3.39 4.57 -13.50
C SER A 39 -2.22 5.47 -13.05
N TYR A 40 -2.46 6.38 -12.11
CA TYR A 40 -1.48 7.36 -11.63
C TYR A 40 -1.62 7.53 -10.12
N LEU A 41 -1.57 6.42 -9.38
CA LEU A 41 -1.47 6.40 -7.93
C LEU A 41 -0.02 6.48 -7.49
N TYR A 42 0.19 6.83 -6.24
CA TYR A 42 1.52 6.98 -5.66
C TYR A 42 2.33 5.67 -5.73
N GLY A 43 3.57 5.77 -6.21
CA GLY A 43 4.49 4.64 -6.30
C GLY A 43 4.20 3.67 -7.45
N GLU A 44 3.13 3.85 -8.21
CA GLU A 44 2.85 3.03 -9.40
C GLU A 44 3.82 3.36 -10.55
N PRO A 45 4.11 2.39 -11.44
CA PRO A 45 4.92 2.66 -12.62
C PRO A 45 4.26 3.75 -13.47
N ASN A 46 5.04 4.73 -13.88
CA ASN A 46 4.57 5.71 -14.84
C ASN A 46 4.27 4.99 -16.18
N ILE A 47 3.11 5.27 -16.78
CA ILE A 47 2.71 4.65 -18.06
C ILE A 47 3.68 5.04 -19.18
N SER A 48 4.21 6.27 -19.16
CA SER A 48 5.16 6.77 -20.15
C SER A 48 6.58 6.20 -19.98
N ASP A 49 6.98 5.88 -18.75
CA ASP A 49 8.26 5.25 -18.43
C ASP A 49 8.13 4.36 -17.19
N PRO A 50 7.99 3.04 -17.37
CA PRO A 50 7.81 2.10 -16.26
C PRO A 50 8.99 2.02 -15.27
N ASN A 51 10.14 2.62 -15.59
CA ASN A 51 11.29 2.69 -14.68
C ASN A 51 11.13 3.77 -13.61
N TYR A 52 10.22 4.72 -13.82
CA TYR A 52 9.93 5.78 -12.86
C TYR A 52 8.61 5.52 -12.16
N ALA A 53 8.62 5.69 -10.84
CA ALA A 53 7.41 5.67 -10.03
C ALA A 53 6.68 7.01 -10.14
N HIS A 54 5.35 6.97 -10.09
CA HIS A 54 4.53 8.17 -9.97
C HIS A 54 4.71 8.78 -8.58
N LEU A 55 5.08 10.07 -8.51
CA LEU A 55 5.57 10.72 -7.29
C LEU A 55 4.46 11.32 -6.41
N GLY A 56 3.24 11.33 -6.90
CA GLY A 56 2.06 11.86 -6.23
C GLY A 56 0.82 11.05 -6.56
N ILE A 57 -0.32 11.71 -6.57
CA ILE A 57 -1.57 11.17 -7.10
C ILE A 57 -2.20 12.17 -8.08
N ASP A 58 -2.85 11.66 -9.11
CA ASP A 58 -3.56 12.47 -10.08
C ASP A 58 -5.06 12.45 -9.83
N TYR A 59 -5.67 13.64 -9.88
CA TYR A 59 -7.11 13.81 -9.87
C TYR A 59 -7.58 14.26 -11.25
N LEU A 60 -8.48 13.49 -11.86
CA LEU A 60 -9.04 13.79 -13.19
C LEU A 60 -10.04 14.94 -13.09
N ILE A 61 -9.54 16.15 -13.01
CA ILE A 61 -10.31 17.40 -13.06
C ILE A 61 -9.81 18.30 -14.18
N ALA A 62 -10.72 18.75 -15.03
CA ALA A 62 -10.39 19.60 -16.17
C ALA A 62 -10.87 21.04 -15.90
N TYR A 63 -9.93 21.95 -15.69
CA TYR A 63 -10.21 23.38 -15.50
C TYR A 63 -11.21 23.69 -14.39
N ASP A 64 -11.17 22.90 -13.31
CA ASP A 64 -12.01 23.06 -12.12
C ASP A 64 -11.20 23.64 -10.96
N THR A 65 -11.91 24.05 -9.91
CA THR A 65 -11.32 24.66 -8.72
C THR A 65 -10.45 23.66 -7.95
N VAL A 66 -9.23 24.09 -7.62
CA VAL A 66 -8.31 23.42 -6.70
C VAL A 66 -8.36 24.11 -5.36
N PHE A 67 -8.45 23.31 -4.29
CA PHE A 67 -8.56 23.78 -2.92
C PHE A 67 -7.29 23.51 -2.12
N SER A 68 -6.99 24.37 -1.14
CA SER A 68 -5.94 24.08 -0.18
C SER A 68 -6.31 22.84 0.66
N ALA A 69 -5.45 21.84 0.66
CA ALA A 69 -5.65 20.62 1.43
C ALA A 69 -5.48 20.85 2.95
N THR A 70 -4.79 21.90 3.35
CA THR A 70 -4.38 22.19 4.73
C THR A 70 -4.33 23.70 5.00
N ASP A 71 -4.34 24.07 6.27
CA ASP A 71 -3.90 25.40 6.67
C ASP A 71 -2.40 25.54 6.44
N GLY A 72 -1.93 26.71 6.04
CA GLY A 72 -0.49 26.88 5.83
C GLY A 72 -0.12 28.20 5.16
N LEU A 73 1.17 28.31 4.84
CA LEU A 73 1.76 29.44 4.13
C LEU A 73 1.98 29.04 2.67
N VAL A 74 1.59 29.90 1.73
CA VAL A 74 1.98 29.76 0.32
C VAL A 74 3.48 30.00 0.22
N TYR A 75 4.23 28.91 0.19
CA TYR A 75 5.68 28.92 0.17
C TYR A 75 6.23 29.36 -1.19
N PHE A 76 5.55 28.94 -2.27
CA PHE A 76 5.97 29.26 -3.63
C PHE A 76 4.78 29.30 -4.59
N VAL A 77 4.85 30.17 -5.59
CA VAL A 77 3.95 30.23 -6.74
C VAL A 77 4.77 30.34 -8.01
N GLY A 78 4.84 29.26 -8.79
CA GLY A 78 5.39 29.24 -10.14
C GLY A 78 4.25 29.44 -11.14
N TYR A 79 4.22 30.60 -11.80
CA TYR A 79 3.18 30.95 -12.77
C TYR A 79 3.73 31.75 -13.94
N ASN A 80 3.45 31.29 -15.16
CA ASN A 80 3.75 32.01 -16.40
C ASN A 80 2.46 32.26 -17.19
N PRO A 81 1.90 33.49 -17.16
CA PRO A 81 0.66 33.80 -17.88
C PRO A 81 0.83 33.83 -19.40
N ASN A 82 2.07 33.96 -19.89
CA ASN A 82 2.39 34.08 -21.32
C ASN A 82 2.58 32.69 -21.99
N ASP A 83 2.79 31.64 -21.22
CA ASP A 83 2.89 30.27 -21.72
C ASP A 83 1.78 29.40 -21.10
N THR A 84 0.70 29.22 -21.85
CA THR A 84 -0.47 28.45 -21.42
C THR A 84 -0.30 26.93 -21.60
N ILE A 85 0.79 26.49 -22.22
CA ILE A 85 1.15 25.09 -22.46
C ILE A 85 2.28 24.66 -21.52
N GLY A 86 3.44 25.29 -21.62
CA GLY A 86 4.59 24.95 -20.77
C GLY A 86 4.46 25.47 -19.34
N GLY A 87 3.82 26.61 -19.17
CA GLY A 87 3.70 27.24 -17.86
C GLY A 87 5.02 27.78 -17.33
N TYR A 88 5.24 27.72 -16.01
CA TYR A 88 6.45 28.16 -15.35
C TYR A 88 7.61 27.16 -15.51
N GLU A 89 7.31 25.86 -15.44
CA GLU A 89 8.26 24.74 -15.57
C GLU A 89 7.83 23.78 -16.67
N PRO A 90 8.19 24.05 -17.94
CA PRO A 90 7.63 23.32 -19.10
C PRO A 90 7.91 21.82 -19.12
N ASN A 91 9.06 21.39 -18.59
CA ASN A 91 9.48 19.99 -18.55
C ASN A 91 9.16 19.30 -17.19
N GLY A 92 8.31 19.90 -16.38
CA GLY A 92 7.96 19.45 -15.05
C GLY A 92 6.53 19.80 -14.65
N GLY A 93 6.36 20.41 -13.49
CA GLY A 93 5.07 20.73 -12.89
C GLY A 93 4.22 21.79 -13.59
N GLY A 94 4.71 22.43 -14.65
CA GLY A 94 4.02 23.51 -15.34
C GLY A 94 3.85 24.74 -14.45
N ASN A 95 2.63 25.23 -14.34
CA ASN A 95 2.27 26.19 -13.29
C ASN A 95 1.92 25.41 -12.01
N TYR A 96 2.49 25.83 -10.88
CA TYR A 96 2.25 25.12 -9.62
C TYR A 96 2.31 26.01 -8.39
N ILE A 97 1.70 25.54 -7.31
CA ILE A 97 1.70 26.16 -6.00
C ILE A 97 2.32 25.16 -5.01
N ILE A 98 3.11 25.67 -4.06
CA ILE A 98 3.57 24.93 -2.89
C ILE A 98 3.01 25.59 -1.64
N ILE A 99 2.30 24.82 -0.81
CA ILE A 99 1.86 25.25 0.52
C ILE A 99 2.72 24.54 1.55
N GLN A 100 3.29 25.31 2.48
CA GLN A 100 4.05 24.80 3.62
C GLN A 100 3.14 24.70 4.85
N SER A 101 3.20 23.60 5.56
CA SER A 101 2.49 23.40 6.83
C SER A 101 3.31 22.57 7.80
N GLN A 102 2.90 22.54 9.06
CA GLN A 102 3.52 21.76 10.14
C GLN A 102 2.60 20.64 10.59
N TRP A 103 3.15 19.44 10.74
CA TRP A 103 2.46 18.29 11.31
C TRP A 103 3.38 17.48 12.21
N ALA A 104 2.97 17.24 13.46
CA ALA A 104 3.75 16.46 14.44
C ALA A 104 5.22 16.93 14.56
N GLY A 105 5.45 18.25 14.54
CA GLY A 105 6.80 18.85 14.66
C GLY A 105 7.65 18.79 13.38
N LYS A 106 7.10 18.29 12.27
CA LYS A 106 7.78 18.24 10.97
C LYS A 106 7.15 19.21 9.99
N THR A 107 7.99 19.72 9.07
CA THR A 107 7.54 20.57 7.95
C THR A 107 7.15 19.69 6.77
N TYR A 108 5.98 19.94 6.23
CA TYR A 108 5.49 19.31 5.01
C TYR A 108 5.18 20.37 3.97
N TYR A 109 5.36 19.97 2.71
CA TYR A 109 5.09 20.78 1.54
C TYR A 109 4.06 20.06 0.67
N PHE A 110 2.99 20.77 0.33
CA PHE A 110 1.89 20.29 -0.49
C PHE A 110 1.98 20.98 -1.84
N LEU A 111 2.21 20.18 -2.89
CA LEU A 111 2.46 20.67 -4.25
C LEU A 111 1.23 20.40 -5.11
N TYR A 112 0.78 21.45 -5.79
CA TYR A 112 -0.38 21.44 -6.69
C TYR A 112 0.12 21.83 -8.07
N MET A 113 0.18 20.88 -9.02
CA MET A 113 0.84 21.05 -10.31
C MET A 113 -0.12 21.02 -11.49
N HIS A 114 0.40 21.35 -12.67
CA HIS A 114 -0.30 21.43 -13.96
C HIS A 114 -1.45 22.44 -13.97
N LEU A 115 -1.32 23.52 -13.19
CA LEU A 115 -2.38 24.51 -13.00
C LEU A 115 -2.57 25.40 -14.23
N LYS A 116 -3.81 25.82 -14.48
CA LYS A 116 -4.11 26.88 -15.44
C LYS A 116 -3.69 28.24 -14.90
N ARG A 117 -4.08 28.56 -13.66
CA ARG A 117 -3.72 29.80 -12.98
C ARG A 117 -3.91 29.71 -11.46
N PRO A 118 -3.07 30.40 -10.68
CA PRO A 118 -3.25 30.55 -9.24
C PRO A 118 -4.29 31.64 -8.90
N PHE A 119 -4.83 31.58 -7.68
CA PHE A 119 -5.64 32.62 -7.03
C PHE A 119 -4.89 33.26 -5.86
N VAL A 120 -3.78 32.69 -5.44
CA VAL A 120 -2.99 33.07 -4.27
C VAL A 120 -1.62 33.57 -4.72
N VAL A 121 -0.95 34.30 -3.82
CA VAL A 121 0.41 34.81 -4.01
C VAL A 121 1.35 34.25 -2.96
N GLN A 122 2.65 34.25 -3.25
CA GLN A 122 3.67 33.82 -2.30
C GLN A 122 3.61 34.61 -0.99
N ASN A 123 3.87 33.95 0.12
CA ASN A 123 3.77 34.45 1.49
C ASN A 123 2.34 34.77 1.98
N GLN A 124 1.31 34.38 1.24
CA GLN A 124 -0.07 34.44 1.71
C GLN A 124 -0.36 33.25 2.65
N ASN A 125 -1.08 33.52 3.76
CA ASN A 125 -1.66 32.44 4.56
C ASN A 125 -2.94 31.96 3.89
N VAL A 126 -3.15 30.64 3.91
CA VAL A 126 -4.35 29.99 3.40
C VAL A 126 -4.93 29.06 4.47
N VAL A 127 -6.23 28.85 4.39
CA VAL A 127 -6.94 27.90 5.25
C VAL A 127 -7.38 26.67 4.46
N LYS A 128 -7.50 25.56 5.14
CA LYS A 128 -7.98 24.30 4.60
C LYS A 128 -9.34 24.44 3.92
N GLY A 129 -9.45 24.01 2.66
CA GLY A 129 -10.67 24.15 1.86
C GLY A 129 -10.78 25.49 1.11
N GLN A 130 -9.83 26.42 1.26
CA GLN A 130 -9.82 27.66 0.50
C GLN A 130 -9.52 27.39 -0.99
N PRO A 131 -10.27 27.98 -1.95
CA PRO A 131 -9.90 27.97 -3.36
C PRO A 131 -8.53 28.63 -3.59
N ILE A 132 -7.61 27.93 -4.25
CA ILE A 132 -6.23 28.42 -4.46
C ILE A 132 -5.82 28.48 -5.94
N ALA A 133 -6.50 27.76 -6.80
CA ALA A 133 -6.18 27.72 -8.24
C ALA A 133 -7.33 27.15 -9.09
N ILE A 134 -7.12 27.21 -10.40
CA ILE A 134 -7.82 26.37 -11.39
C ILE A 134 -6.84 25.32 -11.89
N SER A 135 -7.26 24.03 -11.95
CA SER A 135 -6.52 22.96 -12.60
C SER A 135 -6.35 23.22 -14.09
N GLY A 136 -5.36 22.59 -14.69
CA GLY A 136 -5.05 22.84 -16.11
C GLY A 136 -4.34 21.65 -16.74
N ASN A 137 -3.48 21.98 -17.72
CA ASN A 137 -2.69 20.99 -18.48
C ASN A 137 -1.31 21.59 -18.84
N THR A 138 -0.71 22.39 -17.95
CA THR A 138 0.58 23.03 -18.19
C THR A 138 1.74 22.12 -17.78
N GLY A 139 2.90 22.28 -18.42
CA GLY A 139 4.10 21.51 -18.15
C GLY A 139 4.09 20.11 -18.79
N TYR A 140 4.81 19.17 -18.17
CA TYR A 140 4.87 17.79 -18.64
C TYR A 140 3.58 17.03 -18.28
N SER A 141 2.55 17.23 -19.09
CA SER A 141 1.21 16.68 -18.88
C SER A 141 0.57 16.24 -20.19
N THR A 142 -0.10 15.10 -20.19
CA THR A 142 -0.78 14.51 -21.37
C THR A 142 -2.25 14.85 -21.47
N GLY A 143 -2.82 15.48 -20.46
CA GLY A 143 -4.24 15.87 -20.41
C GLY A 143 -4.59 16.65 -19.14
N PRO A 144 -5.72 17.36 -19.11
CA PRO A 144 -6.11 18.15 -17.96
C PRO A 144 -6.29 17.29 -16.71
N HIS A 145 -5.53 17.61 -15.64
CA HIS A 145 -5.64 16.98 -14.33
C HIS A 145 -5.00 17.88 -13.25
N LEU A 146 -5.13 17.47 -11.99
CA LEU A 146 -4.33 17.98 -10.89
C LEU A 146 -3.37 16.88 -10.45
N HIS A 147 -2.08 17.09 -10.59
CA HIS A 147 -1.06 16.29 -9.91
C HIS A 147 -0.79 16.87 -8.53
N PHE A 148 -0.92 16.02 -7.51
CA PHE A 148 -0.79 16.42 -6.11
C PHE A 148 0.28 15.59 -5.39
N GLU A 149 1.29 16.28 -4.80
CA GLU A 149 2.33 15.65 -4.00
C GLU A 149 2.32 16.15 -2.55
N ILE A 150 2.74 15.30 -1.64
CA ILE A 150 3.10 15.64 -0.26
C ILE A 150 4.57 15.33 -0.07
N ARG A 151 5.37 16.31 0.37
CA ARG A 151 6.79 16.14 0.65
C ARG A 151 7.11 16.47 2.10
N SER A 152 7.91 15.63 2.75
CA SER A 152 8.37 15.79 4.13
C SER A 152 9.78 16.40 4.16
N GLY A 153 9.96 17.46 4.89
CA GLY A 153 11.26 18.10 5.19
C GLY A 153 11.92 18.88 4.08
N SER A 154 11.59 18.63 2.79
CA SER A 154 12.23 19.30 1.66
C SER A 154 11.31 19.45 0.47
N VAL A 155 11.41 20.58 -0.22
CA VAL A 155 10.73 20.84 -1.51
C VAL A 155 11.53 20.32 -2.71
N SER A 156 12.82 20.00 -2.53
CA SER A 156 13.71 19.62 -3.63
C SER A 156 13.21 18.35 -4.32
N TYR A 157 13.21 18.39 -5.66
CA TYR A 157 12.90 17.20 -6.47
C TYR A 157 13.85 16.04 -6.16
N SER A 158 15.14 16.33 -6.01
CA SER A 158 16.18 15.34 -5.75
C SER A 158 16.32 14.90 -4.30
N SER A 159 15.48 15.43 -3.39
CA SER A 159 15.51 15.00 -1.99
C SER A 159 15.05 13.55 -1.86
N PRO A 160 15.93 12.65 -1.43
CA PRO A 160 15.60 11.23 -1.41
C PRO A 160 14.46 10.95 -0.40
N ARG A 161 13.55 10.09 -0.78
CA ARG A 161 12.42 9.58 0.04
C ARG A 161 11.59 10.68 0.71
N SER A 162 11.54 11.89 0.13
CA SER A 162 10.77 13.00 0.72
C SER A 162 9.27 12.88 0.48
N ARG A 163 8.81 12.15 -0.55
CA ARG A 163 7.40 12.05 -0.91
C ARG A 163 6.64 11.12 0.02
N ARG A 164 5.35 11.41 0.18
CA ARG A 164 4.42 10.65 1.03
C ARG A 164 3.18 10.30 0.23
N ASN A 165 2.60 9.12 0.49
CA ASN A 165 1.40 8.69 -0.19
C ASN A 165 0.17 9.50 0.26
N ALA A 166 -0.32 10.37 -0.61
CA ALA A 166 -1.45 11.23 -0.33
C ALA A 166 -2.78 10.47 -0.10
N GLU A 167 -2.91 9.23 -0.56
CA GLU A 167 -4.08 8.38 -0.30
C GLU A 167 -4.29 8.10 1.20
N LEU A 168 -3.21 8.20 2.01
CA LEU A 168 -3.27 8.04 3.46
C LEU A 168 -3.52 9.35 4.22
N TRP A 169 -3.42 10.49 3.53
CA TRP A 169 -3.57 11.81 4.14
C TRP A 169 -4.94 12.40 3.91
N CYS A 170 -5.58 12.08 2.78
CA CYS A 170 -6.93 12.56 2.44
C CYS A 170 -7.72 11.49 1.69
N GLY A 171 -9.03 11.46 1.93
CA GLY A 171 -9.96 10.53 1.26
C GLY A 171 -11.25 11.22 0.85
N ILE A 172 -12.08 10.52 0.09
CA ILE A 172 -13.46 10.88 -0.17
C ILE A 172 -14.23 10.80 1.16
N LYS A 173 -15.08 11.79 1.44
CA LYS A 173 -15.90 11.82 2.65
C LYS A 173 -16.73 10.53 2.78
N GLY A 174 -16.60 9.87 3.92
CA GLY A 174 -17.28 8.60 4.20
C GLY A 174 -16.55 7.36 3.72
N MET A 175 -15.45 7.49 2.96
CA MET A 175 -14.55 6.39 2.63
C MET A 175 -13.34 6.38 3.58
N GLY A 176 -12.62 5.28 3.62
CA GLY A 176 -11.40 5.14 4.39
C GLY A 176 -10.19 4.86 3.52
N ALA A 177 -9.08 4.48 4.15
CA ALA A 177 -7.89 3.99 3.50
C ALA A 177 -7.30 2.80 4.27
N ILE A 178 -6.61 1.93 3.55
CA ILE A 178 -5.89 0.78 4.11
C ILE A 178 -4.40 0.98 3.82
N TYR A 179 -3.55 0.64 4.78
CA TYR A 179 -2.12 0.54 4.58
C TYR A 179 -1.55 -0.69 5.26
N GLY A 180 -0.38 -1.10 4.84
CA GLY A 180 0.35 -2.18 5.47
C GLY A 180 1.79 -2.26 5.03
N ARG A 181 2.54 -3.17 5.65
CA ARG A 181 3.93 -3.41 5.33
C ARG A 181 4.17 -4.89 5.11
N ILE A 182 4.56 -5.25 3.89
CA ILE A 182 4.99 -6.60 3.55
C ILE A 182 6.51 -6.63 3.65
N PRO A 183 7.09 -7.23 4.70
CA PRO A 183 8.54 -7.27 4.88
C PRO A 183 9.23 -7.95 3.70
N ASN A 184 10.34 -7.38 3.24
CA ASN A 184 11.17 -7.91 2.16
C ASN A 184 10.44 -8.16 0.83
N ALA A 185 9.24 -7.62 0.63
CA ALA A 185 8.56 -7.70 -0.65
C ALA A 185 9.39 -6.97 -1.73
N PRO A 186 9.61 -7.59 -2.89
CA PRO A 186 10.15 -6.88 -4.05
C PRO A 186 9.30 -5.65 -4.38
N ASN A 187 9.92 -4.62 -4.96
CA ASN A 187 9.18 -3.47 -5.48
C ASN A 187 8.14 -3.93 -6.50
N LYS A 188 6.98 -3.26 -6.55
CA LYS A 188 5.86 -3.60 -7.43
C LYS A 188 5.27 -5.01 -7.18
N THR A 189 5.45 -5.57 -5.98
CA THR A 189 4.73 -6.78 -5.60
C THR A 189 3.22 -6.47 -5.59
N ARG A 190 2.47 -7.31 -6.29
CA ARG A 190 1.01 -7.18 -6.35
C ARG A 190 0.38 -7.53 -5.00
N VAL A 191 -0.48 -6.65 -4.53
CA VAL A 191 -1.29 -6.79 -3.32
C VAL A 191 -2.75 -6.82 -3.74
N ASP A 192 -3.35 -8.00 -3.72
CA ASP A 192 -4.75 -8.19 -4.10
C ASP A 192 -5.68 -7.84 -2.93
N ILE A 193 -6.88 -7.33 -3.25
CA ILE A 193 -7.92 -6.98 -2.28
C ILE A 193 -9.27 -7.52 -2.76
N THR A 194 -10.02 -8.13 -1.86
CA THR A 194 -11.34 -8.71 -2.12
C THR A 194 -12.28 -8.47 -0.94
N PRO A 195 -13.55 -8.07 -1.17
CA PRO A 195 -14.14 -7.67 -2.45
C PRO A 195 -13.54 -6.39 -3.01
N ASP A 196 -13.97 -5.97 -4.22
CA ASP A 196 -13.53 -4.73 -4.86
C ASP A 196 -13.92 -3.50 -4.00
N PRO A 197 -12.96 -2.72 -3.48
CA PRO A 197 -13.24 -1.63 -2.55
C PRO A 197 -13.77 -0.38 -3.24
N LYS A 198 -13.41 -0.17 -4.52
CA LYS A 198 -13.74 1.04 -5.29
C LYS A 198 -13.60 0.82 -6.80
N PRO A 199 -14.27 1.64 -7.63
CA PRO A 199 -13.87 1.78 -9.03
C PRO A 199 -12.44 2.33 -9.12
N ARG A 200 -11.69 1.92 -10.14
CA ARG A 200 -10.35 2.42 -10.44
C ARG A 200 -10.37 3.14 -11.79
N PRO A 201 -10.62 4.45 -11.84
CA PRO A 201 -10.56 5.20 -13.08
C PRO A 201 -9.14 5.13 -13.71
N PRO A 202 -8.99 4.99 -15.03
CA PRO A 202 -10.05 4.82 -16.03
C PRO A 202 -10.71 3.43 -16.05
N TYR A 203 -10.29 2.52 -15.18
CA TYR A 203 -10.85 1.18 -15.06
C TYR A 203 -12.12 1.19 -14.21
N THR A 204 -13.00 0.21 -14.40
CA THR A 204 -14.26 0.10 -13.65
C THR A 204 -14.11 -0.63 -12.31
N THR A 205 -12.99 -1.33 -12.10
CA THR A 205 -12.73 -2.15 -10.92
C THR A 205 -11.37 -1.85 -10.31
N PHE A 206 -11.26 -2.05 -9.00
CA PHE A 206 -10.01 -2.00 -8.25
C PHE A 206 -9.82 -3.33 -7.53
N SER A 207 -8.85 -4.11 -7.93
CA SER A 207 -8.61 -5.44 -7.38
C SER A 207 -7.20 -5.62 -6.80
N TYR A 208 -6.31 -4.65 -6.96
CA TYR A 208 -4.93 -4.73 -6.46
C TYR A 208 -4.28 -3.36 -6.28
N ALA A 209 -3.30 -3.30 -5.40
CA ALA A 209 -2.29 -2.24 -5.31
C ALA A 209 -0.91 -2.84 -5.62
N LEU A 210 0.10 -2.00 -5.71
CA LEU A 210 1.50 -2.41 -5.84
C LEU A 210 2.30 -1.92 -4.64
N THR A 211 3.24 -2.75 -4.18
CA THR A 211 4.20 -2.28 -3.18
C THR A 211 5.16 -1.27 -3.78
N TYR A 212 5.53 -0.27 -3.01
CA TYR A 212 6.64 0.63 -3.31
C TYR A 212 7.82 0.36 -2.37
N ASN A 213 9.02 0.38 -2.95
CA ASN A 213 10.22 -0.04 -2.25
C ASN A 213 10.92 1.14 -1.59
N PHE A 214 11.50 0.90 -0.43
CA PHE A 214 12.42 1.83 0.23
C PHE A 214 13.72 2.09 -0.52
N SER A 215 14.04 1.28 -1.53
CA SER A 215 15.19 1.52 -2.42
C SER A 215 14.92 2.55 -3.51
N ASP A 216 13.66 2.88 -3.81
CA ASP A 216 13.35 3.96 -4.73
C ASP A 216 13.87 5.29 -4.16
N PRO A 217 14.67 6.06 -4.92
CA PRO A 217 15.31 7.25 -4.39
C PRO A 217 14.33 8.38 -4.05
N TYR A 218 13.13 8.38 -4.62
CA TYR A 218 12.17 9.48 -4.49
C TYR A 218 10.95 9.14 -3.65
N ILE A 219 10.55 7.87 -3.65
CA ILE A 219 9.40 7.37 -2.93
C ILE A 219 9.75 7.08 -1.47
N GLY A 220 8.92 7.52 -0.53
CA GLY A 220 9.08 7.26 0.89
C GLY A 220 7.79 6.77 1.52
N SER A 221 7.92 5.94 2.54
CA SER A 221 6.83 5.63 3.44
C SER A 221 6.44 6.84 4.27
N ASP A 222 5.21 6.86 4.75
CA ASP A 222 4.78 7.85 5.74
C ASP A 222 5.60 7.74 7.02
N ASP A 223 5.87 8.88 7.65
CA ASP A 223 6.69 8.96 8.85
C ASP A 223 6.09 8.23 10.05
N VAL A 224 4.77 8.04 10.06
CA VAL A 224 4.01 7.38 11.14
C VAL A 224 3.65 5.96 10.75
N TYR A 225 3.17 5.76 9.53
CA TYR A 225 2.62 4.48 9.08
C TYR A 225 3.68 3.46 8.69
N GLN A 226 4.85 3.92 8.18
CA GLN A 226 5.97 3.07 7.77
C GLN A 226 5.57 1.96 6.78
N GLU A 227 4.57 2.23 5.98
CA GLU A 227 3.96 1.31 5.02
C GLU A 227 4.84 1.09 3.78
N ASN A 228 4.54 0.06 3.00
CA ASN A 228 5.04 -0.10 1.64
C ASN A 228 3.95 -0.42 0.62
N TYR A 229 2.68 -0.37 1.02
CA TYR A 229 1.53 -0.29 0.13
C TYR A 229 0.40 0.48 0.80
N ALA A 230 -0.44 1.08 -0.01
CA ALA A 230 -1.65 1.75 0.44
C ALA A 230 -2.79 1.61 -0.58
N ILE A 231 -4.01 1.72 -0.10
CA ILE A 231 -5.24 1.71 -0.88
C ILE A 231 -6.13 2.80 -0.30
N GLY A 232 -6.28 3.91 -1.03
CA GLY A 232 -7.15 5.01 -0.63
C GLY A 232 -8.57 4.86 -1.15
N ASP A 233 -9.45 5.74 -0.73
CA ASP A 233 -10.86 5.81 -1.17
C ASP A 233 -11.60 4.47 -1.06
N VAL A 234 -11.37 3.74 0.04
CA VAL A 234 -11.96 2.43 0.31
C VAL A 234 -13.34 2.60 0.92
N LYS A 235 -14.37 2.01 0.32
CA LYS A 235 -15.72 1.95 0.90
C LYS A 235 -15.67 1.28 2.28
N PRO A 236 -16.51 1.72 3.25
CA PRO A 236 -16.66 0.98 4.51
C PRO A 236 -17.05 -0.47 4.26
N GLY A 237 -16.37 -1.40 4.91
CA GLY A 237 -16.58 -2.84 4.74
C GLY A 237 -15.41 -3.69 5.22
N THR A 238 -15.54 -4.99 5.11
CA THR A 238 -14.49 -5.94 5.45
C THR A 238 -13.85 -6.50 4.19
N TYR A 239 -12.51 -6.53 4.16
CA TYR A 239 -11.71 -6.90 3.02
C TYR A 239 -10.66 -7.93 3.38
N THR A 240 -10.40 -8.85 2.46
CA THR A 240 -9.23 -9.73 2.51
C THR A 240 -8.14 -9.16 1.60
N ILE A 241 -6.96 -8.97 2.15
CA ILE A 241 -5.77 -8.51 1.43
C ILE A 241 -4.81 -9.68 1.32
N THR A 242 -4.30 -9.96 0.12
CA THR A 242 -3.36 -11.05 -0.12
C THR A 242 -2.21 -10.59 -1.01
N ALA A 243 -1.01 -11.12 -0.74
CA ALA A 243 0.17 -10.93 -1.57
C ALA A 243 1.10 -12.14 -1.47
N LEU A 244 2.16 -12.17 -2.32
CA LEU A 244 3.18 -13.22 -2.31
C LEU A 244 2.56 -14.63 -2.35
N ASN A 245 1.59 -14.84 -3.25
CA ASN A 245 0.86 -16.10 -3.41
C ASN A 245 0.18 -16.59 -2.13
N GLY A 246 -0.34 -15.66 -1.32
CA GLY A 246 -1.05 -15.96 -0.08
C GLY A 246 -0.16 -16.03 1.18
N LEU A 247 1.17 -15.85 1.05
CA LEU A 247 2.07 -15.76 2.20
C LEU A 247 1.78 -14.54 3.09
N TYR A 248 1.30 -13.47 2.47
CA TYR A 248 0.76 -12.32 3.17
C TYR A 248 -0.75 -12.34 2.99
N ARG A 249 -1.48 -12.51 4.08
CA ARG A 249 -2.94 -12.47 4.12
C ARG A 249 -3.39 -11.70 5.34
N ARG A 250 -4.31 -10.74 5.14
CA ARG A 250 -4.89 -9.91 6.19
C ARG A 250 -6.38 -9.77 5.96
N VAL A 251 -7.15 -9.74 7.03
CA VAL A 251 -8.56 -9.33 7.00
C VAL A 251 -8.67 -8.02 7.74
N VAL A 252 -9.26 -7.02 7.11
CA VAL A 252 -9.33 -5.67 7.63
C VAL A 252 -10.73 -5.10 7.47
N THR A 253 -11.25 -4.49 8.52
CA THR A 253 -12.52 -3.76 8.48
C THR A 253 -12.24 -2.27 8.43
N VAL A 254 -12.76 -1.62 7.41
CA VAL A 254 -12.65 -0.18 7.16
C VAL A 254 -13.93 0.50 7.60
N LEU A 255 -13.82 1.49 8.48
CA LEU A 255 -14.92 2.36 8.88
C LEU A 255 -14.83 3.70 8.14
N PRO A 256 -15.94 4.48 8.07
CA PRO A 256 -15.95 5.76 7.41
C PRO A 256 -14.86 6.72 7.92
N ASN A 257 -14.12 7.35 6.99
CA ASN A 257 -13.06 8.34 7.25
C ASN A 257 -11.86 7.82 8.06
N GLN A 258 -11.65 6.52 8.14
CA GLN A 258 -10.53 5.92 8.86
C GLN A 258 -9.40 5.48 7.94
N VAL A 259 -8.16 5.64 8.43
CA VAL A 259 -6.94 5.07 7.86
C VAL A 259 -6.56 3.86 8.71
N VAL A 260 -6.64 2.66 8.16
CA VAL A 260 -6.57 1.39 8.89
C VAL A 260 -5.27 0.67 8.56
N ASN A 261 -4.57 0.22 9.61
CA ASN A 261 -3.39 -0.63 9.47
C ASN A 261 -3.82 -2.10 9.29
N ALA A 262 -3.58 -2.67 8.13
CA ALA A 262 -3.89 -4.07 7.86
C ALA A 262 -3.09 -5.04 8.76
N ASP A 263 -1.88 -4.65 9.16
CA ASP A 263 -1.03 -5.50 9.99
C ASP A 263 -1.43 -5.51 11.47
N GLN A 264 -2.16 -4.47 11.92
CA GLN A 264 -2.69 -4.41 13.30
C GLN A 264 -4.10 -5.02 13.42
N ALA A 265 -4.89 -4.94 12.36
CA ALA A 265 -6.26 -5.47 12.34
C ALA A 265 -6.31 -7.00 12.52
N THR A 266 -5.24 -7.68 12.17
CA THR A 266 -5.14 -9.15 12.16
C THR A 266 -4.93 -9.81 13.52
N LEU A 267 -4.59 -9.09 14.57
CA LEU A 267 -4.38 -9.72 15.89
C LEU A 267 -5.67 -10.29 16.50
N VAL A 268 -6.85 -9.87 16.03
CA VAL A 268 -8.15 -10.40 16.51
C VAL A 268 -8.70 -11.47 15.57
N GLU A 269 -8.43 -11.40 14.26
CA GLU A 269 -9.02 -12.31 13.26
C GLU A 269 -8.06 -13.41 12.76
N GLU A 270 -6.73 -13.27 12.89
CA GLU A 270 -5.82 -14.40 12.67
C GLU A 270 -6.15 -15.57 13.60
N ASN A 271 -6.57 -15.30 14.84
CA ASN A 271 -7.05 -16.32 15.74
C ASN A 271 -8.39 -16.95 15.33
N LEU A 272 -9.25 -16.24 14.58
CA LEU A 272 -10.56 -16.75 14.16
C LEU A 272 -10.55 -17.42 12.78
N ILE A 273 -9.73 -16.94 11.85
CA ILE A 273 -9.63 -17.52 10.49
C ILE A 273 -8.65 -18.69 10.48
N SER A 274 -7.56 -18.57 11.23
CA SER A 274 -6.56 -19.62 11.34
C SER A 274 -7.02 -20.83 12.14
N GLU A 275 -8.01 -20.69 13.03
CA GLU A 275 -8.61 -21.83 13.73
C GLU A 275 -9.48 -22.71 12.82
N ASN A 276 -9.87 -22.21 11.66
CA ASN A 276 -10.84 -22.87 10.80
C ASN A 276 -10.31 -23.45 9.49
N GLU A 277 -9.07 -23.13 9.08
CA GLU A 277 -8.52 -23.57 7.80
C GLU A 277 -7.00 -23.79 7.88
N ILE A 278 -6.54 -24.94 7.39
CA ILE A 278 -5.11 -25.17 7.14
C ILE A 278 -4.68 -24.39 5.90
N ILE A 279 -3.54 -23.71 5.98
CA ILE A 279 -2.99 -22.94 4.89
C ILE A 279 -1.64 -23.52 4.46
N LEU A 280 -1.61 -24.18 3.31
CA LEU A 280 -0.38 -24.54 2.61
C LEU A 280 -0.03 -23.44 1.60
N SER A 281 1.04 -22.69 1.85
CA SER A 281 1.44 -21.58 0.99
C SER A 281 2.24 -22.05 -0.23
N GLN A 282 2.29 -21.22 -1.28
CA GLN A 282 3.22 -21.44 -2.39
C GLN A 282 4.66 -21.27 -1.88
N ASN A 283 5.57 -22.15 -2.30
CA ASN A 283 7.00 -22.02 -1.97
C ASN A 283 7.60 -20.71 -2.52
N PHE A 284 8.55 -20.15 -1.79
CA PHE A 284 9.26 -18.93 -2.22
C PHE A 284 10.76 -19.04 -1.91
N PRO A 285 11.62 -18.70 -2.91
CA PRO A 285 11.31 -18.36 -4.31
C PRO A 285 10.69 -19.51 -5.11
N ASN A 286 9.93 -19.17 -6.17
CA ASN A 286 9.43 -20.11 -7.18
C ASN A 286 9.33 -19.38 -8.53
N PRO A 287 10.15 -19.72 -9.57
CA PRO A 287 11.14 -20.78 -9.57
C PRO A 287 12.28 -20.59 -8.56
N PHE A 288 12.97 -21.68 -8.21
CA PHE A 288 14.15 -21.67 -7.34
C PHE A 288 15.31 -22.45 -7.97
N ASN A 289 16.56 -22.16 -7.56
CA ASN A 289 17.75 -22.80 -8.13
C ASN A 289 18.54 -23.70 -7.17
N SER A 290 18.45 -23.50 -5.87
CA SER A 290 19.11 -24.32 -4.87
C SER A 290 18.21 -24.67 -3.71
N SER A 291 17.55 -23.67 -3.15
CA SER A 291 16.65 -23.84 -2.00
C SER A 291 15.41 -22.97 -2.11
N THR A 292 14.36 -23.38 -1.41
CA THR A 292 13.11 -22.64 -1.28
C THR A 292 12.49 -22.91 0.08
N VAL A 293 11.58 -22.04 0.51
CA VAL A 293 10.85 -22.17 1.76
C VAL A 293 9.38 -22.46 1.48
N ILE A 294 8.82 -23.47 2.12
CA ILE A 294 7.40 -23.79 2.13
C ILE A 294 6.85 -23.39 3.51
N LYS A 295 5.81 -22.57 3.55
CA LYS A 295 5.14 -22.19 4.80
C LYS A 295 3.81 -22.92 4.93
N VAL A 296 3.55 -23.43 6.12
CA VAL A 296 2.30 -24.11 6.47
C VAL A 296 1.79 -23.57 7.79
N PHE A 297 0.53 -23.15 7.82
CA PHE A 297 -0.15 -22.85 9.06
C PHE A 297 -1.09 -24.02 9.41
N VAL A 298 -0.91 -24.59 10.61
CA VAL A 298 -1.68 -25.71 11.13
C VAL A 298 -2.51 -25.25 12.34
N PRO A 299 -3.80 -25.00 12.18
CA PRO A 299 -4.69 -24.71 13.31
C PRO A 299 -4.78 -25.87 14.29
N GLU A 300 -5.07 -25.58 15.56
CA GLU A 300 -5.23 -26.56 16.64
C GLU A 300 -6.16 -27.73 16.24
N LYS A 301 -7.31 -27.43 15.65
CA LYS A 301 -8.33 -28.44 15.29
C LYS A 301 -7.91 -29.41 14.17
N PHE A 302 -6.91 -29.01 13.35
CA PHE A 302 -6.39 -29.85 12.27
C PHE A 302 -5.05 -30.50 12.62
N TYR A 303 -4.50 -30.15 13.78
CA TYR A 303 -3.26 -30.75 14.21
C TYR A 303 -3.45 -32.25 14.48
N GLN A 304 -2.57 -33.04 13.90
CA GLN A 304 -2.46 -34.44 14.15
C GLN A 304 -0.97 -34.82 14.28
N PRO A 305 -0.64 -35.82 15.11
CA PRO A 305 0.72 -36.34 15.18
C PRO A 305 1.21 -36.81 13.81
N ASN A 306 2.49 -36.63 13.55
CA ASN A 306 3.16 -37.05 12.32
C ASN A 306 2.66 -36.35 11.03
N LEU A 307 2.14 -35.15 11.14
CA LEU A 307 1.81 -34.33 9.99
C LEU A 307 3.10 -33.77 9.37
N THR A 308 3.34 -34.05 8.09
CA THR A 308 4.56 -33.68 7.34
C THR A 308 4.23 -33.05 6.00
N ILE A 309 5.20 -32.35 5.40
CA ILE A 309 5.21 -31.99 3.99
C ILE A 309 6.03 -33.01 3.24
N GLU A 310 5.44 -33.63 2.24
CA GLU A 310 6.11 -34.54 1.31
C GLU A 310 6.33 -33.85 -0.03
N VAL A 311 7.52 -34.08 -0.66
CA VAL A 311 7.83 -33.55 -1.99
C VAL A 311 8.01 -34.72 -2.96
N PHE A 312 7.44 -34.58 -4.16
CA PHE A 312 7.43 -35.59 -5.22
C PHE A 312 7.97 -35.02 -6.52
N ASP A 313 8.60 -35.86 -7.30
CA ASP A 313 8.89 -35.57 -8.70
C ASP A 313 7.64 -35.75 -9.61
N VAL A 314 7.81 -35.53 -10.92
CA VAL A 314 6.74 -35.67 -11.91
C VAL A 314 6.27 -37.12 -12.12
N LEU A 315 7.08 -38.11 -11.69
CA LEU A 315 6.74 -39.54 -11.75
C LEU A 315 6.03 -39.99 -10.48
N GLY A 316 5.84 -39.11 -9.50
CA GLY A 316 5.22 -39.42 -8.22
C GLY A 316 6.17 -40.07 -7.21
N GLN A 317 7.48 -40.09 -7.48
CA GLN A 317 8.46 -40.56 -6.52
C GLN A 317 8.64 -39.54 -5.41
N LYS A 318 8.51 -39.95 -4.14
CA LYS A 318 8.79 -39.09 -2.98
C LYS A 318 10.31 -38.87 -2.86
N ILE A 319 10.73 -37.60 -2.92
CA ILE A 319 12.14 -37.19 -2.88
C ILE A 319 12.52 -36.46 -1.58
N PHE A 320 11.54 -36.03 -0.80
CA PHE A 320 11.75 -35.36 0.48
C PHE A 320 10.52 -35.50 1.38
N GLU A 321 10.77 -35.51 2.68
CA GLU A 321 9.76 -35.43 3.72
C GLU A 321 10.29 -34.51 4.84
N SER A 322 9.45 -33.58 5.32
CA SER A 322 9.82 -32.67 6.40
C SER A 322 9.79 -33.38 7.77
N ASP A 323 10.36 -32.72 8.78
CA ASP A 323 10.05 -33.04 10.17
C ASP A 323 8.56 -32.82 10.45
N ASN A 324 8.09 -33.37 11.57
CA ASN A 324 6.71 -33.23 12.00
C ASN A 324 6.34 -31.76 12.21
N LEU A 325 5.26 -31.35 11.57
CA LEU A 325 4.72 -30.00 11.71
C LEU A 325 4.16 -29.80 13.13
N GLN A 326 4.33 -28.58 13.61
CA GLN A 326 3.78 -28.15 14.89
C GLN A 326 2.50 -27.34 14.67
N LYS A 327 1.75 -27.10 15.74
CA LYS A 327 0.62 -26.16 15.74
C LYS A 327 1.13 -24.75 15.41
N GLY A 328 0.34 -23.99 14.64
CA GLY A 328 0.70 -22.66 14.20
C GLY A 328 1.54 -22.63 12.91
N LEU A 329 2.38 -21.64 12.76
CA LEU A 329 3.19 -21.44 11.57
C LEU A 329 4.43 -22.32 11.57
N ASN A 330 4.62 -23.07 10.47
CA ASN A 330 5.81 -23.89 10.19
C ASN A 330 6.52 -23.36 8.94
N GLU A 331 7.84 -23.34 8.96
CA GLU A 331 8.69 -23.01 7.82
C GLU A 331 9.56 -24.21 7.48
N ILE A 332 9.35 -24.79 6.30
CA ILE A 332 10.09 -25.93 5.80
C ILE A 332 11.09 -25.48 4.77
N HIS A 333 12.37 -25.61 5.10
CA HIS A 333 13.49 -25.30 4.20
C HIS A 333 13.78 -26.51 3.30
N PHE A 334 13.41 -26.41 2.02
CA PHE A 334 13.69 -27.42 1.03
C PHE A 334 14.94 -27.02 0.24
N ASP A 335 16.00 -27.82 0.36
CA ASP A 335 17.30 -27.60 -0.29
C ASP A 335 17.62 -28.83 -1.17
N ILE A 336 17.69 -28.60 -2.47
CA ILE A 336 18.01 -29.63 -3.47
C ILE A 336 19.38 -30.27 -3.23
N ASN A 337 20.35 -29.51 -2.74
CA ASN A 337 21.71 -30.00 -2.53
C ASN A 337 21.81 -31.01 -1.35
N ARG A 338 20.78 -31.08 -0.52
CA ARG A 338 20.70 -32.03 0.59
C ARG A 338 19.97 -33.32 0.22
N LEU A 339 19.47 -33.42 -1.00
CA LEU A 339 18.81 -34.63 -1.47
C LEU A 339 19.84 -35.64 -1.95
N ASN A 340 19.64 -36.91 -1.63
CA ASN A 340 20.37 -38.03 -2.25
C ASN A 340 19.80 -38.33 -3.66
N TYR A 341 19.46 -37.28 -4.40
CA TYR A 341 18.78 -37.36 -5.69
C TYR A 341 19.24 -36.23 -6.61
N SER A 342 19.71 -36.58 -7.82
CA SER A 342 20.14 -35.56 -8.79
C SER A 342 18.99 -35.14 -9.67
N LEU A 343 18.62 -33.86 -9.57
CA LEU A 343 17.59 -33.25 -10.40
C LEU A 343 18.22 -32.34 -11.47
N SER A 344 17.68 -32.39 -12.67
CA SER A 344 17.79 -31.34 -13.69
C SER A 344 16.60 -30.38 -13.55
N ASN A 345 16.49 -29.38 -14.41
CA ASN A 345 15.32 -28.50 -14.45
C ASN A 345 14.03 -29.33 -14.40
N SER A 346 13.23 -29.13 -13.37
CA SER A 346 12.11 -30.03 -13.07
C SER A 346 10.92 -29.30 -12.47
N ILE A 347 9.75 -29.85 -12.71
CA ILE A 347 8.53 -29.54 -11.94
C ILE A 347 8.48 -30.55 -10.80
N LEU A 348 8.27 -30.03 -9.60
CA LEU A 348 8.06 -30.82 -8.39
C LEU A 348 6.69 -30.48 -7.79
N PHE A 349 6.15 -31.40 -7.01
CA PHE A 349 4.90 -31.23 -6.28
C PHE A 349 5.17 -31.44 -4.80
N TYR A 350 4.59 -30.61 -3.95
CA TYR A 350 4.59 -30.85 -2.52
C TYR A 350 3.18 -30.97 -1.98
N ARG A 351 3.02 -31.85 -1.00
CA ARG A 351 1.74 -32.28 -0.48
C ARG A 351 1.72 -32.25 1.04
N LEU A 352 0.62 -31.74 1.58
CA LEU A 352 0.22 -31.90 2.97
C LEU A 352 -0.94 -32.89 3.01
N ASN A 353 -0.75 -34.02 3.69
CA ASN A 353 -1.79 -35.03 3.86
C ASN A 353 -2.50 -34.86 5.20
N LEU A 354 -3.81 -34.78 5.16
CA LEU A 354 -4.70 -34.78 6.31
C LEU A 354 -5.63 -36.00 6.23
N SER A 355 -6.16 -36.44 7.36
CA SER A 355 -7.02 -37.61 7.42
C SER A 355 -8.25 -37.55 6.50
N SER A 356 -8.73 -36.33 6.20
CA SER A 356 -9.96 -36.11 5.42
C SER A 356 -9.72 -35.52 4.03
N PHE A 357 -8.55 -34.93 3.76
CA PHE A 357 -8.20 -34.33 2.46
C PHE A 357 -6.69 -34.11 2.31
N ALA A 358 -6.25 -33.80 1.11
CA ALA A 358 -4.87 -33.41 0.84
C ALA A 358 -4.81 -32.06 0.12
N GLN A 359 -3.82 -31.25 0.47
CA GLN A 359 -3.48 -30.05 -0.30
C GLN A 359 -2.19 -30.31 -1.08
N VAL A 360 -2.18 -29.95 -2.37
CA VAL A 360 -1.03 -30.14 -3.26
C VAL A 360 -0.69 -28.82 -3.96
N LYS A 361 0.59 -28.51 -4.05
CA LYS A 361 1.08 -27.36 -4.82
C LYS A 361 2.27 -27.76 -5.70
N LYS A 362 2.44 -26.97 -6.76
CA LYS A 362 3.52 -27.14 -7.74
C LYS A 362 4.65 -26.17 -7.45
N MET A 363 5.90 -26.62 -7.59
CA MET A 363 7.09 -25.77 -7.58
C MET A 363 8.00 -26.07 -8.77
N ILE A 364 8.81 -25.09 -9.18
CA ILE A 364 9.66 -25.16 -10.37
C ILE A 364 11.12 -25.03 -9.91
N TYR A 365 11.91 -26.05 -10.18
CA TYR A 365 13.35 -26.03 -10.00
C TYR A 365 14.04 -25.71 -11.31
N LEU A 366 14.93 -24.70 -11.29
CA LEU A 366 15.80 -24.31 -12.41
C LEU A 366 17.25 -24.34 -11.93
N LYS A 367 18.06 -25.22 -12.53
CA LYS A 367 19.48 -25.39 -12.21
C LYS A 367 20.30 -24.22 -12.74
#